data_29886a3f2688d9252b1a1556158caafa
#
_entry.id   29886a3f2688d9252b1a1556158caafa
#
_cell.length_a   1.000
_cell.length_b   1.000
_cell.length_c   1.000
_cell.angle_alpha   90.00
_cell.angle_beta   90.00
_cell.angle_gamma   90.00
#
_symmetry.space_group_name_H-M   'P 1'
#
loop_
_entity.id
_entity.type
_entity.pdbx_description
1 polymer ?
#
loop_
_entity_poly.entity_id
_entity_poly.type
_entity_poly.pdbx_seq_one_letter_code
_entity_poly.pdbx_strand_id
1 'polypeptide(L)'
;SGNLNRISDMMNEMSEKDKRRLRVVHHDLRAEENDMLAADLGKFNFILHMAASSHVDRSITDPLTFVYDNVVATCNILNFAKKSKNLELFVYFSTDEVFGPAPNKVMYKERDRYNSTNPYSATKAGGEELAVAFENSYQMPIFITHTMNVFGERQHPEKFIPKCIISARDNLSVEIHSNRNKTKAGSRHYIHACDVADGCLFLIKNRNKIVKKIKNDYGGAKCPKFNLVGPVELDNLKLAKLIAKSVGKKLRYKMVDFHSSRPGHDLRYALDGSLMKRLGWKPKVSIEKRIDQVVNWTLKNKRWLKI
;
A
#
# COMPACT_ATOMS: atom_id res chain seq x y z
N SER A 1 -4.96 10.09 5.73
CA SER A 1 -4.98 10.63 7.09
C SER A 1 -3.66 11.33 7.40
N GLY A 2 -3.64 12.66 7.28
CA GLY A 2 -2.46 13.52 7.47
C GLY A 2 -2.05 13.70 8.94
N ASN A 3 -1.98 12.65 9.74
CA ASN A 3 -1.55 12.77 11.13
C ASN A 3 -0.04 12.99 11.22
N LEU A 4 0.36 14.25 11.48
CA LEU A 4 1.76 14.68 11.58
C LEU A 4 2.55 13.95 12.69
N ASN A 5 1.87 13.44 13.71
CA ASN A 5 2.53 12.69 14.78
C ASN A 5 3.26 11.44 14.25
N ARG A 6 2.90 10.93 13.06
CA ARG A 6 3.65 9.81 12.46
C ARG A 6 5.08 10.16 12.14
N ILE A 7 5.31 11.39 11.68
CA ILE A 7 6.63 11.91 11.32
C ILE A 7 7.34 12.45 12.56
N SER A 8 6.67 13.25 13.39
CA SER A 8 7.27 13.84 14.58
C SER A 8 7.74 12.80 15.59
N ASP A 9 6.97 11.71 15.80
CA ASP A 9 7.41 10.60 16.66
C ASP A 9 8.71 9.97 16.19
N MET A 10 8.82 9.72 14.87
CA MET A 10 10.04 9.19 14.28
C MET A 10 11.20 10.18 14.41
N MET A 11 10.95 11.46 14.13
CA MET A 11 11.99 12.49 14.26
C MET A 11 12.49 12.65 15.68
N ASN A 12 11.63 12.49 16.70
CA ASN A 12 12.03 12.56 18.11
C ASN A 12 13.01 11.43 18.51
N GLU A 13 12.97 10.30 17.81
CA GLU A 13 13.86 9.15 18.03
C GLU A 13 15.17 9.25 17.21
N MET A 14 15.30 10.23 16.30
CA MET A 14 16.46 10.39 15.41
C MET A 14 17.55 11.27 16.04
N SER A 15 18.80 11.03 15.61
CA SER A 15 19.92 11.94 15.89
C SER A 15 19.68 13.31 15.24
N GLU A 16 20.28 14.37 15.82
CA GLU A 16 20.18 15.72 15.20
C GLU A 16 20.78 15.75 13.78
N LYS A 17 21.79 14.95 13.51
CA LYS A 17 22.37 14.77 12.17
C LYS A 17 21.35 14.21 11.18
N ASP A 18 20.56 13.22 11.60
CA ASP A 18 19.56 12.60 10.72
C ASP A 18 18.30 13.47 10.57
N LYS A 19 17.91 14.20 11.62
CA LYS A 19 16.81 15.18 11.52
C LYS A 19 17.06 16.22 10.44
N ARG A 20 18.29 16.74 10.34
CA ARG A 20 18.67 17.73 9.30
C ARG A 20 18.54 17.20 7.87
N ARG A 21 18.47 15.87 7.68
CA ARG A 21 18.26 15.22 6.39
C ARG A 21 16.80 15.10 6.00
N LEU A 22 15.89 15.37 6.96
CA LEU A 22 14.45 15.32 6.75
C LEU A 22 13.89 16.71 6.65
N ARG A 23 13.10 16.92 5.61
CA ARG A 23 12.33 18.13 5.42
C ARG A 23 10.87 17.76 5.15
N VAL A 24 9.96 18.36 5.88
CA VAL A 24 8.52 18.19 5.71
C VAL A 24 7.98 19.43 5.02
N VAL A 25 7.40 19.23 3.84
CA VAL A 25 6.75 20.31 3.06
C VAL A 25 5.27 19.97 2.93
N HIS A 26 4.41 20.94 3.22
CA HIS A 26 2.96 20.79 3.09
C HIS A 26 2.51 21.30 1.75
N HIS A 27 1.92 20.44 0.94
CA HIS A 27 1.35 20.78 -0.35
C HIS A 27 0.14 19.91 -0.66
N ASP A 28 -0.89 20.49 -1.27
CA ASP A 28 -2.02 19.75 -1.81
C ASP A 28 -1.70 19.32 -3.24
N LEU A 29 -1.43 18.05 -3.47
CA LEU A 29 -1.06 17.53 -4.79
C LEU A 29 -2.18 17.66 -5.85
N ARG A 30 -3.41 18.02 -5.46
CA ARG A 30 -4.46 18.38 -6.43
C ARG A 30 -4.18 19.70 -7.13
N ALA A 31 -3.36 20.55 -6.52
CA ALA A 31 -2.85 21.78 -7.12
C ALA A 31 -1.51 21.52 -7.82
N GLU A 32 -1.24 22.24 -8.89
CA GLU A 32 0.05 22.19 -9.55
C GLU A 32 1.16 22.77 -8.65
N GLU A 33 2.33 22.18 -8.73
CA GLU A 33 3.53 22.69 -8.07
C GLU A 33 3.99 23.98 -8.77
N ASN A 34 4.11 25.05 -8.00
CA ASN A 34 4.62 26.31 -8.48
C ASN A 34 6.16 26.38 -8.40
N ASP A 35 6.74 27.38 -9.08
CA ASP A 35 8.20 27.53 -9.13
C ASP A 35 8.85 27.79 -7.77
N MET A 36 8.15 28.41 -6.83
CA MET A 36 8.64 28.63 -5.46
C MET A 36 8.77 27.30 -4.72
N LEU A 37 7.76 26.42 -4.81
CA LEU A 37 7.82 25.08 -4.22
C LEU A 37 8.91 24.24 -4.89
N ALA A 38 9.03 24.32 -6.21
CA ALA A 38 10.08 23.62 -6.96
C ALA A 38 11.49 24.08 -6.54
N ALA A 39 11.70 25.38 -6.40
CA ALA A 39 12.96 25.95 -5.92
C ALA A 39 13.25 25.54 -4.46
N ASP A 40 12.22 25.52 -3.63
CA ASP A 40 12.30 25.12 -2.23
C ASP A 40 12.65 23.64 -2.07
N LEU A 41 12.06 22.75 -2.86
CA LEU A 41 12.38 21.31 -2.85
C LEU A 41 13.79 21.02 -3.38
N GLY A 42 14.29 21.85 -4.29
CA GLY A 42 15.62 21.71 -4.87
C GLY A 42 15.75 20.49 -5.79
N LYS A 43 16.98 19.97 -5.93
CA LYS A 43 17.27 18.83 -6.79
C LYS A 43 16.92 17.51 -6.07
N PHE A 44 16.24 16.62 -6.77
CA PHE A 44 15.90 15.29 -6.27
C PHE A 44 16.18 14.24 -7.35
N ASN A 45 16.51 13.02 -6.91
CA ASN A 45 16.81 11.88 -7.80
C ASN A 45 15.67 10.84 -7.79
N PHE A 46 14.91 10.76 -6.71
CA PHE A 46 13.89 9.74 -6.52
C PHE A 46 12.59 10.37 -6.05
N ILE A 47 11.48 9.91 -6.63
CA ILE A 47 10.13 10.22 -6.14
C ILE A 47 9.44 8.89 -5.82
N LEU A 48 8.90 8.78 -4.61
CA LEU A 48 8.04 7.67 -4.20
C LEU A 48 6.63 8.23 -3.99
N HIS A 49 5.78 8.10 -4.99
CA HIS A 49 4.41 8.64 -4.95
C HIS A 49 3.47 7.67 -4.26
N MET A 50 3.29 7.87 -2.96
CA MET A 50 2.42 7.06 -2.08
C MET A 50 1.12 7.78 -1.71
N ALA A 51 1.02 9.08 -1.97
CA ALA A 51 -0.15 9.88 -1.62
C ALA A 51 -1.36 9.43 -2.43
N ALA A 52 -2.43 9.05 -1.75
CA ALA A 52 -3.69 8.63 -2.35
C ALA A 52 -4.80 8.57 -1.32
N SER A 53 -6.03 8.81 -1.74
CA SER A 53 -7.19 8.37 -0.98
C SER A 53 -7.39 6.86 -1.17
N SER A 54 -7.54 6.10 -0.06
CA SER A 54 -7.43 4.62 -0.06
C SER A 54 -8.57 3.88 0.65
N HIS A 55 -9.69 4.54 0.94
CA HIS A 55 -10.80 3.93 1.67
C HIS A 55 -11.93 3.58 0.72
N VAL A 56 -12.13 2.29 0.42
CA VAL A 56 -13.11 1.81 -0.56
C VAL A 56 -14.52 2.34 -0.27
N ASP A 57 -15.02 2.20 0.97
CA ASP A 57 -16.38 2.65 1.30
C ASP A 57 -16.58 4.14 1.05
N ARG A 58 -15.59 4.98 1.37
CA ARG A 58 -15.63 6.42 1.07
C ARG A 58 -15.60 6.69 -0.44
N SER A 59 -14.90 5.87 -1.21
CA SER A 59 -14.88 6.03 -2.67
C SER A 59 -16.22 5.78 -3.34
N ILE A 60 -17.06 4.93 -2.73
CA ILE A 60 -18.40 4.66 -3.21
C ILE A 60 -19.32 5.85 -2.90
N THR A 61 -19.16 6.46 -1.73
CA THR A 61 -19.96 7.61 -1.31
C THR A 61 -19.54 8.90 -2.03
N ASP A 62 -18.25 9.10 -2.26
CA ASP A 62 -17.69 10.30 -2.90
C ASP A 62 -16.58 9.92 -3.91
N PRO A 63 -16.95 9.40 -5.08
CA PRO A 63 -15.99 8.97 -6.09
C PRO A 63 -15.18 10.13 -6.69
N LEU A 64 -15.74 11.34 -6.76
CA LEU A 64 -15.10 12.48 -7.38
C LEU A 64 -13.86 12.93 -6.60
N THR A 65 -13.93 12.98 -5.28
CA THR A 65 -12.74 13.23 -4.43
C THR A 65 -11.62 12.23 -4.72
N PHE A 66 -11.94 10.96 -4.96
CA PHE A 66 -10.93 9.96 -5.32
C PHE A 66 -10.31 10.19 -6.71
N VAL A 67 -11.07 10.71 -7.67
CA VAL A 67 -10.52 11.13 -8.97
C VAL A 67 -9.50 12.26 -8.77
N TYR A 68 -9.85 13.29 -8.01
CA TYR A 68 -8.92 14.39 -7.72
C TYR A 68 -7.68 13.92 -6.98
N ASP A 69 -7.82 13.11 -5.93
CA ASP A 69 -6.74 12.67 -5.07
C ASP A 69 -5.81 11.63 -5.73
N ASN A 70 -6.34 10.78 -6.61
CA ASN A 70 -5.59 9.64 -7.13
C ASN A 70 -5.21 9.80 -8.62
N VAL A 71 -5.97 10.56 -9.40
CA VAL A 71 -5.71 10.74 -10.83
C VAL A 71 -5.11 12.12 -11.09
N VAL A 72 -5.81 13.19 -10.70
CA VAL A 72 -5.35 14.57 -10.92
C VAL A 72 -4.05 14.81 -10.15
N ALA A 73 -3.99 14.47 -8.87
CA ALA A 73 -2.77 14.62 -8.08
C ALA A 73 -1.60 13.78 -8.63
N THR A 74 -1.88 12.59 -9.18
CA THR A 74 -0.83 11.79 -9.86
C THR A 74 -0.35 12.49 -11.14
N CYS A 75 -1.25 13.07 -11.92
CA CYS A 75 -0.88 13.82 -13.12
C CYS A 75 0.03 15.01 -12.78
N ASN A 76 -0.32 15.77 -11.74
CA ASN A 76 0.45 16.93 -11.30
C ASN A 76 1.88 16.53 -10.88
N ILE A 77 2.01 15.53 -10.00
CA ILE A 77 3.34 15.09 -9.55
C ILE A 77 4.18 14.47 -10.68
N LEU A 78 3.56 13.84 -11.67
CA LEU A 78 4.25 13.37 -12.88
C LEU A 78 4.72 14.55 -13.74
N ASN A 79 3.90 15.60 -13.92
CA ASN A 79 4.29 16.82 -14.60
C ASN A 79 5.44 17.53 -13.89
N PHE A 80 5.40 17.60 -12.57
CA PHE A 80 6.51 18.13 -11.76
C PHE A 80 7.78 17.29 -11.96
N ALA A 81 7.68 15.98 -11.85
CA ALA A 81 8.80 15.07 -12.02
C ALA A 81 9.46 15.18 -13.40
N LYS A 82 8.65 15.36 -14.45
CA LYS A 82 9.12 15.53 -15.84
C LYS A 82 10.06 16.73 -16.02
N LYS A 83 9.88 17.79 -15.23
CA LYS A 83 10.74 19.00 -15.29
C LYS A 83 12.13 18.76 -14.70
N SER A 84 12.34 17.69 -13.92
CA SER A 84 13.61 17.41 -13.26
C SER A 84 14.60 16.67 -14.15
N LYS A 85 15.74 17.31 -14.46
CA LYS A 85 16.86 16.68 -15.19
C LYS A 85 17.64 15.64 -14.37
N ASN A 86 17.43 15.61 -13.05
CA ASN A 86 18.16 14.71 -12.13
C ASN A 86 17.33 13.49 -11.70
N LEU A 87 16.12 13.33 -12.23
CA LEU A 87 15.26 12.20 -11.86
C LEU A 87 15.87 10.87 -12.34
N GLU A 88 16.18 10.00 -11.39
CA GLU A 88 16.70 8.65 -11.65
C GLU A 88 15.63 7.56 -11.58
N LEU A 89 14.57 7.79 -10.80
CA LEU A 89 13.42 6.89 -10.74
C LEU A 89 12.22 7.58 -10.09
N PHE A 90 11.06 7.39 -10.70
CA PHE A 90 9.74 7.63 -10.12
C PHE A 90 9.10 6.28 -9.77
N VAL A 91 8.64 6.08 -8.54
CA VAL A 91 7.92 4.88 -8.12
C VAL A 91 6.46 5.22 -7.83
N TYR A 92 5.55 4.70 -8.64
CA TYR A 92 4.12 4.81 -8.42
C TYR A 92 3.63 3.65 -7.55
N PHE A 93 2.94 3.97 -6.45
CA PHE A 93 2.33 2.97 -5.57
C PHE A 93 0.89 2.69 -6.01
N SER A 94 0.68 1.55 -6.64
CA SER A 94 -0.63 1.01 -6.99
C SER A 94 -1.10 -0.02 -5.93
N THR A 95 -2.16 -0.74 -6.23
CA THR A 95 -2.83 -1.67 -5.33
C THR A 95 -3.18 -2.98 -6.07
N ASP A 96 -3.33 -4.06 -5.32
CA ASP A 96 -3.86 -5.34 -5.79
C ASP A 96 -5.32 -5.23 -6.28
N GLU A 97 -6.07 -4.26 -5.76
CA GLU A 97 -7.48 -4.08 -6.11
C GLU A 97 -7.72 -3.67 -7.57
N VAL A 98 -6.70 -3.20 -8.29
CA VAL A 98 -6.82 -2.90 -9.74
C VAL A 98 -7.13 -4.14 -10.57
N PHE A 99 -6.68 -5.33 -10.13
CA PHE A 99 -6.94 -6.60 -10.79
C PHE A 99 -8.33 -7.19 -10.48
N GLY A 100 -9.01 -6.67 -9.45
CA GLY A 100 -10.29 -7.17 -8.98
C GLY A 100 -10.18 -8.50 -8.22
N PRO A 101 -11.34 -9.19 -8.01
CA PRO A 101 -11.40 -10.42 -7.24
C PRO A 101 -10.58 -11.54 -7.88
N ALA A 102 -9.84 -12.25 -7.04
CA ALA A 102 -9.04 -13.39 -7.48
C ALA A 102 -9.80 -14.70 -7.21
N PRO A 103 -10.20 -15.45 -8.25
CA PRO A 103 -10.77 -16.79 -8.10
C PRO A 103 -9.86 -17.73 -7.31
N ASN A 104 -10.41 -18.84 -6.81
CA ASN A 104 -9.61 -19.84 -6.12
C ASN A 104 -8.40 -20.27 -6.96
N LYS A 105 -7.22 -20.34 -6.33
CA LYS A 105 -5.93 -20.72 -6.94
C LYS A 105 -5.36 -19.70 -7.96
N VAL A 106 -6.08 -18.63 -8.33
CA VAL A 106 -5.55 -17.57 -9.21
C VAL A 106 -4.77 -16.58 -8.36
N MET A 107 -3.58 -16.20 -8.83
CA MET A 107 -2.77 -15.09 -8.33
C MET A 107 -2.38 -14.21 -9.51
N TYR A 108 -2.74 -12.94 -9.47
CA TYR A 108 -2.49 -12.03 -10.58
C TYR A 108 -1.01 -11.65 -10.67
N LYS A 109 -0.49 -11.73 -11.88
CA LYS A 109 0.85 -11.24 -12.25
C LYS A 109 0.80 -9.76 -12.59
N GLU A 110 1.96 -9.15 -12.67
CA GLU A 110 2.12 -7.71 -12.82
C GLU A 110 1.50 -7.12 -14.10
N ARG A 111 1.22 -7.96 -15.10
CA ARG A 111 0.68 -7.55 -16.41
C ARG A 111 -0.68 -8.14 -16.72
N ASP A 112 -1.31 -8.76 -15.76
CA ASP A 112 -2.66 -9.25 -15.95
C ASP A 112 -3.64 -8.07 -16.13
N ARG A 113 -4.76 -8.34 -16.79
CA ARG A 113 -5.76 -7.32 -17.11
C ARG A 113 -6.40 -6.77 -15.82
N TYR A 114 -6.56 -5.47 -15.77
CA TYR A 114 -7.30 -4.82 -14.68
C TYR A 114 -8.80 -5.08 -14.79
N ASN A 115 -9.41 -5.23 -13.62
CA ASN A 115 -10.84 -5.42 -13.45
C ASN A 115 -11.30 -4.73 -12.15
N SER A 116 -11.18 -3.41 -12.12
CA SER A 116 -11.54 -2.60 -10.95
C SER A 116 -13.01 -2.75 -10.59
N THR A 117 -13.31 -3.08 -9.34
CA THR A 117 -14.68 -3.34 -8.86
C THR A 117 -15.25 -2.20 -8.00
N ASN A 118 -14.46 -1.16 -7.74
CA ASN A 118 -14.88 0.01 -6.97
C ASN A 118 -14.18 1.30 -7.46
N PRO A 119 -14.69 2.51 -7.13
CA PRO A 119 -14.07 3.76 -7.58
C PRO A 119 -12.64 3.96 -7.10
N TYR A 120 -12.28 3.51 -5.89
CA TYR A 120 -10.91 3.56 -5.41
C TYR A 120 -9.96 2.80 -6.35
N SER A 121 -10.24 1.53 -6.63
CA SER A 121 -9.39 0.72 -7.50
C SER A 121 -9.36 1.27 -8.94
N ALA A 122 -10.47 1.79 -9.45
CA ALA A 122 -10.54 2.43 -10.76
C ALA A 122 -9.64 3.69 -10.84
N THR A 123 -9.67 4.54 -9.81
CA THR A 123 -8.82 5.75 -9.77
C THR A 123 -7.33 5.40 -9.58
N LYS A 124 -7.01 4.33 -8.85
CA LYS A 124 -5.62 3.83 -8.76
C LYS A 124 -5.13 3.28 -10.09
N ALA A 125 -5.97 2.54 -10.82
CA ALA A 125 -5.66 2.09 -12.18
C ALA A 125 -5.47 3.27 -13.13
N GLY A 126 -6.32 4.31 -13.06
CA GLY A 126 -6.17 5.54 -13.86
C GLY A 126 -4.85 6.28 -13.60
N GLY A 127 -4.43 6.42 -12.35
CA GLY A 127 -3.13 6.99 -12.01
C GLY A 127 -1.96 6.13 -12.49
N GLU A 128 -2.12 4.80 -12.48
CA GLU A 128 -1.13 3.87 -13.00
C GLU A 128 -0.96 3.99 -14.53
N GLU A 129 -2.08 4.07 -15.27
CA GLU A 129 -2.05 4.25 -16.72
C GLU A 129 -1.45 5.61 -17.12
N LEU A 130 -1.66 6.68 -16.31
CA LEU A 130 -0.93 7.94 -16.48
C LEU A 130 0.59 7.74 -16.34
N ALA A 131 1.03 7.01 -15.32
CA ALA A 131 2.46 6.71 -15.13
C ALA A 131 3.04 5.95 -16.34
N VAL A 132 2.32 4.95 -16.86
CA VAL A 132 2.69 4.23 -18.09
C VAL A 132 2.75 5.17 -19.30
N ALA A 133 1.78 6.06 -19.46
CA ALA A 133 1.75 7.03 -20.57
C ALA A 133 2.93 8.02 -20.50
N PHE A 134 3.27 8.49 -19.28
CA PHE A 134 4.42 9.40 -19.10
C PHE A 134 5.76 8.73 -19.39
N GLU A 135 5.93 7.45 -19.02
CA GLU A 135 7.11 6.69 -19.38
C GLU A 135 7.22 6.56 -20.91
N ASN A 136 6.12 6.19 -21.57
CA ASN A 136 6.11 6.02 -23.03
C ASN A 136 6.33 7.33 -23.79
N SER A 137 5.66 8.41 -23.38
CA SER A 137 5.66 9.70 -24.10
C SER A 137 6.89 10.54 -23.81
N TYR A 138 7.40 10.48 -22.58
CA TYR A 138 8.48 11.38 -22.12
C TYR A 138 9.75 10.63 -21.71
N GLN A 139 9.79 9.30 -21.86
CA GLN A 139 10.93 8.45 -21.50
C GLN A 139 11.33 8.58 -20.03
N MET A 140 10.35 8.86 -19.16
CA MET A 140 10.60 9.00 -17.73
C MET A 140 10.95 7.63 -17.12
N PRO A 141 11.94 7.55 -16.21
CA PRO A 141 12.26 6.31 -15.52
C PRO A 141 11.21 6.02 -14.44
N ILE A 142 10.22 5.21 -14.77
CA ILE A 142 9.09 4.91 -13.87
C ILE A 142 9.04 3.42 -13.55
N PHE A 143 8.86 3.10 -12.27
CA PHE A 143 8.46 1.78 -11.78
C PHE A 143 7.09 1.87 -11.13
N ILE A 144 6.31 0.80 -11.24
CA ILE A 144 5.01 0.66 -10.59
C ILE A 144 5.08 -0.48 -9.59
N THR A 145 4.54 -0.28 -8.40
CA THR A 145 4.43 -1.34 -7.40
C THR A 145 2.97 -1.61 -7.06
N HIS A 146 2.55 -2.87 -7.11
CA HIS A 146 1.28 -3.30 -6.54
C HIS A 146 1.55 -3.85 -5.14
N THR A 147 0.90 -3.25 -4.15
CA THR A 147 1.00 -3.69 -2.76
C THR A 147 -0.33 -4.21 -2.27
N MET A 148 -0.28 -5.28 -1.48
CA MET A 148 -1.45 -5.81 -0.79
C MET A 148 -1.51 -5.24 0.63
N ASN A 149 -2.58 -5.46 1.35
CA ASN A 149 -2.92 -4.97 2.68
C ASN A 149 -1.70 -4.66 3.57
N VAL A 150 -1.16 -3.45 3.41
CA VAL A 150 -0.01 -2.98 4.20
C VAL A 150 -0.44 -2.71 5.63
N PHE A 151 0.32 -3.21 6.59
CA PHE A 151 0.09 -2.98 8.01
C PHE A 151 1.39 -2.60 8.72
N GLY A 152 1.26 -2.05 9.91
CA GLY A 152 2.41 -1.67 10.75
C GLY A 152 1.98 -0.83 11.94
N GLU A 153 2.97 -0.39 12.68
CA GLU A 153 2.81 0.55 13.78
C GLU A 153 2.18 1.85 13.28
N ARG A 154 1.39 2.53 14.12
CA ARG A 154 0.71 3.80 13.79
C ARG A 154 -0.36 3.67 12.68
N GLN A 155 -0.81 2.45 12.35
CA GLN A 155 -1.92 2.27 11.41
C GLN A 155 -3.21 2.90 11.97
N HIS A 156 -4.04 3.46 11.08
CA HIS A 156 -5.29 4.12 11.48
C HIS A 156 -6.23 3.14 12.21
N PRO A 157 -6.86 3.53 13.33
CA PRO A 157 -7.69 2.65 14.15
C PRO A 157 -8.87 1.99 13.44
N GLU A 158 -9.38 2.59 12.37
CA GLU A 158 -10.46 2.02 11.55
C GLU A 158 -10.06 0.77 10.75
N LYS A 159 -8.76 0.52 10.58
CA LYS A 159 -8.27 -0.64 9.82
C LYS A 159 -8.38 -1.93 10.62
N PHE A 160 -8.44 -3.06 9.92
CA PHE A 160 -8.78 -4.36 10.49
C PHE A 160 -7.85 -4.79 11.65
N ILE A 161 -6.52 -4.66 11.49
CA ILE A 161 -5.56 -5.08 12.52
C ILE A 161 -5.70 -4.25 13.81
N PRO A 162 -5.70 -2.90 13.79
CA PRO A 162 -5.98 -2.12 14.98
C PRO A 162 -7.35 -2.42 15.61
N LYS A 163 -8.41 -2.61 14.81
CA LYS A 163 -9.73 -3.03 15.34
C LYS A 163 -9.64 -4.36 16.08
N CYS A 164 -8.93 -5.36 15.54
CA CYS A 164 -8.73 -6.63 16.22
C CYS A 164 -7.95 -6.48 17.53
N ILE A 165 -6.93 -5.60 17.58
CA ILE A 165 -6.16 -5.32 18.80
C ILE A 165 -7.07 -4.70 19.87
N ILE A 166 -7.87 -3.68 19.50
CA ILE A 166 -8.84 -3.03 20.39
C ILE A 166 -9.84 -4.07 20.91
N SER A 167 -10.47 -4.82 20.02
CA SER A 167 -11.49 -5.81 20.40
C SER A 167 -10.93 -6.90 21.32
N ALA A 168 -9.72 -7.41 21.03
CA ALA A 168 -9.09 -8.41 21.88
C ALA A 168 -8.71 -7.85 23.26
N ARG A 169 -8.13 -6.64 23.31
CA ARG A 169 -7.76 -5.95 24.55
C ARG A 169 -8.98 -5.73 25.46
N ASP A 170 -10.07 -5.22 24.87
CA ASP A 170 -11.26 -4.78 25.59
C ASP A 170 -12.34 -5.89 25.70
N ASN A 171 -11.99 -7.12 25.32
CA ASN A 171 -12.88 -8.29 25.36
C ASN A 171 -14.19 -8.10 24.55
N LEU A 172 -14.11 -7.32 23.44
CA LEU A 172 -15.20 -7.06 22.52
C LEU A 172 -15.23 -8.07 21.37
N SER A 173 -16.39 -8.19 20.70
CA SER A 173 -16.52 -9.01 19.51
C SER A 173 -16.06 -8.25 18.26
N VAL A 174 -15.24 -8.90 17.42
CA VAL A 174 -14.85 -8.36 16.12
C VAL A 174 -15.66 -9.00 15.00
N GLU A 175 -16.10 -8.19 14.04
CA GLU A 175 -16.80 -8.69 12.85
C GLU A 175 -15.77 -9.18 11.83
N ILE A 176 -15.97 -10.42 11.37
CA ILE A 176 -15.15 -11.07 10.32
C ILE A 176 -15.99 -11.19 9.07
N HIS A 177 -15.64 -10.42 8.04
CA HIS A 177 -16.30 -10.51 6.75
C HIS A 177 -16.07 -11.87 6.10
N SER A 178 -17.15 -12.47 5.60
CA SER A 178 -17.19 -13.84 5.12
C SER A 178 -18.12 -13.99 3.91
N ASN A 179 -18.13 -15.16 3.30
CA ASN A 179 -19.12 -15.51 2.30
C ASN A 179 -20.54 -15.49 2.88
N ARG A 180 -21.55 -15.50 1.99
CA ARG A 180 -22.99 -15.43 2.32
C ARG A 180 -23.40 -16.46 3.39
N ASN A 181 -22.88 -17.67 3.31
CA ASN A 181 -23.19 -18.74 4.26
C ASN A 181 -22.37 -18.65 5.58
N LYS A 182 -21.54 -17.63 5.74
CA LYS A 182 -20.73 -17.38 6.94
C LYS A 182 -19.78 -18.54 7.31
N THR A 183 -19.33 -19.30 6.30
CA THR A 183 -18.45 -20.48 6.46
C THR A 183 -17.01 -20.21 6.12
N LYS A 184 -16.73 -19.18 5.27
CA LYS A 184 -15.38 -18.88 4.78
C LYS A 184 -15.10 -17.38 4.91
N ALA A 185 -14.12 -17.04 5.73
CA ALA A 185 -13.64 -15.67 5.86
C ALA A 185 -12.89 -15.21 4.59
N GLY A 186 -12.91 -13.91 4.33
CA GLY A 186 -12.10 -13.32 3.26
C GLY A 186 -10.61 -13.50 3.52
N SER A 187 -9.80 -13.64 2.46
CA SER A 187 -8.36 -13.87 2.54
C SER A 187 -7.54 -12.83 1.78
N ARG A 188 -6.35 -12.54 2.31
CA ARG A 188 -5.39 -11.56 1.77
C ARG A 188 -3.96 -12.00 2.05
N HIS A 189 -3.01 -11.47 1.27
CA HIS A 189 -1.62 -11.40 1.70
C HIS A 189 -1.41 -10.10 2.47
N TYR A 190 -1.00 -10.20 3.72
CA TYR A 190 -0.67 -9.04 4.55
C TYR A 190 0.84 -8.81 4.49
N ILE A 191 1.26 -7.56 4.24
CA ILE A 191 2.67 -7.19 4.20
C ILE A 191 2.96 -6.07 5.20
N HIS A 192 4.04 -6.19 5.95
CA HIS A 192 4.43 -5.15 6.90
C HIS A 192 5.07 -3.94 6.19
N ALA A 193 4.82 -2.73 6.68
CA ALA A 193 5.33 -1.49 6.09
C ALA A 193 6.86 -1.47 5.95
N CYS A 194 7.60 -2.04 6.91
CA CYS A 194 9.06 -2.18 6.79
C CYS A 194 9.47 -3.11 5.63
N ASP A 195 8.69 -4.16 5.35
CA ASP A 195 9.00 -5.06 4.24
C ASP A 195 8.70 -4.40 2.89
N VAL A 196 7.63 -3.56 2.82
CA VAL A 196 7.38 -2.71 1.63
C VAL A 196 8.54 -1.74 1.42
N ALA A 197 8.99 -1.06 2.47
CA ALA A 197 10.12 -0.13 2.39
C ALA A 197 11.42 -0.84 1.95
N ASP A 198 11.71 -2.04 2.48
CA ASP A 198 12.86 -2.86 2.04
C ASP A 198 12.74 -3.25 0.56
N GLY A 199 11.54 -3.61 0.09
CA GLY A 199 11.27 -3.90 -1.32
C GLY A 199 11.50 -2.69 -2.22
N CYS A 200 11.03 -1.51 -1.82
CA CYS A 200 11.27 -0.27 -2.57
C CYS A 200 12.76 0.09 -2.61
N LEU A 201 13.47 -0.01 -1.49
CA LEU A 201 14.92 0.22 -1.45
C LEU A 201 15.69 -0.78 -2.32
N PHE A 202 15.25 -2.04 -2.35
CA PHE A 202 15.81 -3.04 -3.25
C PHE A 202 15.63 -2.64 -4.71
N LEU A 203 14.43 -2.22 -5.12
CA LEU A 203 14.13 -1.75 -6.48
C LEU A 203 14.98 -0.53 -6.85
N ILE A 204 15.07 0.47 -5.98
CA ILE A 204 15.87 1.69 -6.19
C ILE A 204 17.36 1.34 -6.37
N LYS A 205 17.92 0.57 -5.43
CA LYS A 205 19.35 0.21 -5.45
C LYS A 205 19.74 -0.64 -6.66
N ASN A 206 18.84 -1.47 -7.16
CA ASN A 206 19.09 -2.40 -8.24
C ASN A 206 18.46 -1.99 -9.59
N ARG A 207 17.87 -0.78 -9.70
CA ARG A 207 17.06 -0.35 -10.85
C ARG A 207 17.69 -0.65 -12.22
N ASN A 208 18.97 -0.31 -12.40
CA ASN A 208 19.66 -0.51 -13.67
C ASN A 208 19.85 -2.00 -14.02
N LYS A 209 20.15 -2.83 -13.02
CA LYS A 209 20.28 -4.29 -13.19
C LYS A 209 18.90 -4.92 -13.47
N ILE A 210 17.87 -4.46 -12.79
CA ILE A 210 16.50 -4.92 -12.93
C ILE A 210 16.01 -4.64 -14.34
N VAL A 211 16.12 -3.38 -14.82
CA VAL A 211 15.69 -3.01 -16.18
C VAL A 211 16.37 -3.89 -17.24
N LYS A 212 17.68 -4.10 -17.13
CA LYS A 212 18.42 -5.00 -18.05
C LYS A 212 17.90 -6.44 -17.98
N LYS A 213 17.65 -6.97 -16.78
CA LYS A 213 17.23 -8.35 -16.56
C LYS A 213 15.82 -8.64 -17.09
N ILE A 214 14.88 -7.70 -16.88
CA ILE A 214 13.48 -7.88 -17.26
C ILE A 214 13.17 -7.42 -18.69
N LYS A 215 14.11 -6.78 -19.40
CA LYS A 215 13.90 -6.27 -20.76
C LYS A 215 13.36 -7.34 -21.71
N ASN A 216 13.85 -8.56 -21.60
CA ASN A 216 13.41 -9.69 -22.41
C ASN A 216 12.07 -10.28 -21.94
N ASP A 217 11.81 -10.26 -20.63
CA ASP A 217 10.58 -10.81 -20.02
C ASP A 217 9.33 -9.98 -20.38
N TYR A 218 9.53 -8.70 -20.72
CA TYR A 218 8.45 -7.75 -20.97
C TYR A 218 8.19 -7.48 -22.47
N GLY A 219 8.83 -8.23 -23.40
CA GLY A 219 8.58 -8.09 -24.82
C GLY A 219 8.78 -6.66 -25.37
N GLY A 220 9.73 -5.91 -24.78
CA GLY A 220 9.99 -4.51 -25.12
C GLY A 220 9.01 -3.50 -24.48
N ALA A 221 8.01 -3.95 -23.73
CA ALA A 221 7.12 -3.04 -23.01
C ALA A 221 7.90 -2.28 -21.93
N LYS A 222 7.71 -0.98 -21.91
CA LYS A 222 8.28 -0.05 -20.95
C LYS A 222 7.49 -0.08 -19.64
N CYS A 223 7.90 0.70 -18.66
CA CYS A 223 7.28 0.81 -17.36
C CYS A 223 7.20 -0.51 -16.55
N PRO A 224 8.30 -0.92 -15.93
CA PRO A 224 8.35 -2.11 -15.09
C PRO A 224 7.35 -2.07 -13.94
N LYS A 225 6.61 -3.17 -13.74
CA LYS A 225 5.65 -3.35 -12.65
C LYS A 225 6.12 -4.47 -11.71
N PHE A 226 5.85 -4.33 -10.42
CA PHE A 226 6.33 -5.25 -9.38
C PHE A 226 5.27 -5.50 -8.32
N ASN A 227 4.95 -6.76 -8.07
CA ASN A 227 4.06 -7.17 -6.99
C ASN A 227 4.85 -7.33 -5.69
N LEU A 228 4.62 -6.44 -4.72
CA LEU A 228 5.17 -6.54 -3.37
C LEU A 228 4.21 -7.32 -2.48
N VAL A 229 4.45 -8.62 -2.36
CA VAL A 229 3.52 -9.57 -1.75
C VAL A 229 4.02 -10.02 -0.38
N GLY A 230 3.12 -10.09 0.59
CA GLY A 230 3.40 -10.65 1.91
C GLY A 230 3.76 -12.15 1.85
N PRO A 231 4.39 -12.68 2.90
CA PRO A 231 4.99 -14.02 2.87
C PRO A 231 3.97 -15.16 2.71
N VAL A 232 2.73 -14.95 3.14
CA VAL A 232 1.69 -15.97 3.13
C VAL A 232 0.29 -15.36 2.98
N GLU A 233 -0.61 -16.07 2.31
CA GLU A 233 -2.04 -15.74 2.28
C GLU A 233 -2.70 -16.18 3.59
N LEU A 234 -3.38 -15.26 4.27
CA LEU A 234 -4.13 -15.52 5.49
C LEU A 234 -5.59 -15.13 5.32
N ASP A 235 -6.50 -15.96 5.80
CA ASP A 235 -7.86 -15.52 6.01
C ASP A 235 -7.98 -14.60 7.24
N ASN A 236 -8.96 -13.71 7.20
CA ASN A 236 -9.14 -12.69 8.24
C ASN A 236 -9.40 -13.29 9.64
N LEU A 237 -10.02 -14.46 9.72
CA LEU A 237 -10.25 -15.14 11.00
C LEU A 237 -8.95 -15.66 11.59
N LYS A 238 -8.09 -16.29 10.77
CA LYS A 238 -6.76 -16.73 11.22
C LYS A 238 -5.92 -15.55 11.68
N LEU A 239 -5.92 -14.43 10.93
CA LEU A 239 -5.23 -13.22 11.32
C LEU A 239 -5.75 -12.68 12.66
N ALA A 240 -7.07 -12.58 12.84
CA ALA A 240 -7.68 -12.13 14.10
C ALA A 240 -7.30 -13.05 15.28
N LYS A 241 -7.25 -14.37 15.07
CA LYS A 241 -6.79 -15.33 16.08
C LYS A 241 -5.31 -15.13 16.45
N LEU A 242 -4.44 -14.88 15.47
CA LEU A 242 -3.02 -14.54 15.72
C LEU A 242 -2.89 -13.27 16.55
N ILE A 243 -3.64 -12.22 16.21
CA ILE A 243 -3.64 -10.95 16.95
C ILE A 243 -4.12 -11.18 18.39
N ALA A 244 -5.23 -11.88 18.59
CA ALA A 244 -5.76 -12.15 19.93
C ALA A 244 -4.78 -12.97 20.79
N LYS A 245 -4.10 -13.96 20.19
CA LYS A 245 -3.02 -14.71 20.82
C LYS A 245 -1.88 -13.80 21.27
N SER A 246 -1.43 -12.89 20.41
CA SER A 246 -0.37 -11.92 20.71
C SER A 246 -0.79 -10.92 21.81
N VAL A 247 -2.07 -10.54 21.90
CA VAL A 247 -2.64 -9.73 22.99
C VAL A 247 -2.74 -10.55 24.31
N GLY A 248 -2.63 -11.89 24.26
CA GLY A 248 -2.82 -12.77 25.42
C GLY A 248 -4.30 -12.97 25.79
N LYS A 249 -5.22 -12.86 24.85
CA LYS A 249 -6.67 -12.93 25.07
C LYS A 249 -7.34 -13.94 24.12
N LYS A 250 -8.51 -14.45 24.52
CA LYS A 250 -9.36 -15.26 23.65
C LYS A 250 -10.10 -14.36 22.65
N LEU A 251 -10.09 -14.71 21.36
CA LEU A 251 -10.83 -13.99 20.34
C LEU A 251 -12.35 -14.17 20.52
N ARG A 252 -13.08 -13.08 20.60
CA ARG A 252 -14.53 -13.05 20.39
C ARG A 252 -14.81 -12.51 19.00
N TYR A 253 -15.61 -13.21 18.21
CA TYR A 253 -15.89 -12.78 16.83
C TYR A 253 -17.27 -13.21 16.36
N LYS A 254 -17.76 -12.50 15.34
CA LYS A 254 -18.98 -12.80 14.61
C LYS A 254 -18.67 -12.82 13.12
N MET A 255 -19.02 -13.90 12.43
CA MET A 255 -18.97 -13.95 10.97
C MET A 255 -20.14 -13.16 10.39
N VAL A 256 -19.86 -12.23 9.48
CA VAL A 256 -20.88 -11.40 8.82
C VAL A 256 -20.81 -11.59 7.31
N ASP A 257 -21.98 -11.61 6.66
CA ASP A 257 -22.03 -11.65 5.20
C ASP A 257 -21.46 -10.36 4.63
N PHE A 258 -20.52 -10.54 3.77
CA PHE A 258 -19.78 -9.48 3.13
C PHE A 258 -20.62 -8.68 2.11
N HIS A 259 -21.44 -9.36 1.30
CA HIS A 259 -22.20 -8.71 0.23
C HIS A 259 -23.30 -7.77 0.75
N SER A 260 -23.87 -8.07 1.92
CA SER A 260 -24.94 -7.25 2.50
C SER A 260 -24.42 -5.96 3.15
N SER A 261 -23.13 -5.90 3.51
CA SER A 261 -22.58 -4.80 4.32
C SER A 261 -21.59 -3.90 3.57
N ARG A 262 -20.96 -4.39 2.49
CA ARG A 262 -19.87 -3.66 1.81
C ARG A 262 -19.85 -3.97 0.30
N PRO A 263 -20.73 -3.33 -0.49
CA PRO A 263 -20.69 -3.48 -1.95
C PRO A 263 -19.33 -3.01 -2.51
N GLY A 264 -18.85 -3.67 -3.57
CA GLY A 264 -17.56 -3.34 -4.18
C GLY A 264 -16.32 -3.91 -3.48
N HIS A 265 -16.47 -4.68 -2.39
CA HIS A 265 -15.40 -5.47 -1.79
C HIS A 265 -15.48 -6.92 -2.23
N ASP A 266 -14.36 -7.63 -2.14
CA ASP A 266 -14.25 -9.03 -2.54
C ASP A 266 -13.69 -9.93 -1.44
N LEU A 267 -14.07 -11.21 -1.49
CA LEU A 267 -13.62 -12.19 -0.50
C LEU A 267 -12.11 -12.47 -0.61
N ARG A 268 -11.56 -12.40 -1.82
CA ARG A 268 -10.14 -12.73 -2.05
C ARG A 268 -9.52 -11.80 -3.07
N TYR A 269 -8.37 -11.23 -2.69
CA TYR A 269 -7.40 -10.62 -3.59
C TYR A 269 -6.08 -11.38 -3.47
N ALA A 270 -5.40 -11.64 -4.58
CA ALA A 270 -4.14 -12.35 -4.55
C ALA A 270 -3.23 -11.95 -5.70
N LEU A 271 -1.98 -11.65 -5.37
CA LEU A 271 -0.92 -11.32 -6.31
C LEU A 271 0.16 -12.40 -6.33
N ASP A 272 0.75 -12.63 -7.51
CA ASP A 272 1.94 -13.45 -7.67
C ASP A 272 3.20 -12.64 -7.39
N GLY A 273 3.94 -13.01 -6.35
CA GLY A 273 5.22 -12.38 -5.97
C GLY A 273 6.45 -13.02 -6.60
N SER A 274 6.29 -13.91 -7.57
CA SER A 274 7.38 -14.70 -8.15
C SER A 274 8.43 -13.85 -8.86
N LEU A 275 8.05 -12.74 -9.49
CA LEU A 275 8.99 -11.84 -10.14
C LEU A 275 9.98 -11.24 -9.14
N MET A 276 9.50 -10.65 -8.05
CA MET A 276 10.36 -10.07 -7.02
C MET A 276 11.29 -11.14 -6.41
N LYS A 277 10.79 -12.35 -6.20
CA LYS A 277 11.59 -13.49 -5.73
C LYS A 277 12.70 -13.87 -6.73
N ARG A 278 12.41 -13.94 -8.04
CA ARG A 278 13.41 -14.19 -9.10
C ARG A 278 14.45 -13.08 -9.19
N LEU A 279 14.06 -11.83 -8.89
CA LEU A 279 14.97 -10.70 -8.84
C LEU A 279 15.89 -10.73 -7.60
N GLY A 280 15.56 -11.53 -6.57
CA GLY A 280 16.36 -11.70 -5.36
C GLY A 280 15.77 -11.03 -4.11
N TRP A 281 14.49 -10.61 -4.16
CA TRP A 281 13.82 -10.02 -3.00
C TRP A 281 12.62 -10.83 -2.55
N LYS A 282 12.50 -10.97 -1.23
CA LYS A 282 11.32 -11.49 -0.53
C LYS A 282 11.26 -10.90 0.88
N PRO A 283 10.09 -10.81 1.52
CA PRO A 283 9.99 -10.49 2.94
C PRO A 283 10.85 -11.46 3.78
N LYS A 284 11.64 -10.91 4.70
CA LYS A 284 12.60 -11.69 5.52
C LYS A 284 12.03 -12.14 6.86
N VAL A 285 10.96 -11.49 7.31
CA VAL A 285 10.37 -11.72 8.63
C VAL A 285 9.00 -12.40 8.46
N SER A 286 8.71 -13.41 9.29
CA SER A 286 7.42 -14.11 9.22
C SER A 286 6.27 -13.19 9.66
N ILE A 287 5.07 -13.50 9.20
CA ILE A 287 3.87 -12.72 9.52
C ILE A 287 3.58 -12.73 11.03
N GLU A 288 3.82 -13.85 11.69
CA GLU A 288 3.62 -14.01 13.14
C GLU A 288 4.51 -13.04 13.92
N LYS A 289 5.80 -12.99 13.60
CA LYS A 289 6.75 -12.05 14.24
C LYS A 289 6.36 -10.60 13.98
N ARG A 290 5.91 -10.27 12.75
CA ARG A 290 5.44 -8.91 12.44
C ARG A 290 4.17 -8.55 13.21
N ILE A 291 3.24 -9.48 13.35
CA ILE A 291 2.01 -9.26 14.15
C ILE A 291 2.38 -9.06 15.62
N ASP A 292 3.22 -9.91 16.19
CA ASP A 292 3.68 -9.75 17.59
C ASP A 292 4.36 -8.40 17.81
N GLN A 293 5.22 -7.97 16.89
CA GLN A 293 5.88 -6.66 16.93
C GLN A 293 4.85 -5.52 16.95
N VAL A 294 3.90 -5.52 16.01
CA VAL A 294 2.88 -4.47 15.89
C VAL A 294 1.94 -4.45 17.09
N VAL A 295 1.49 -5.62 17.57
CA VAL A 295 0.61 -5.73 18.74
C VAL A 295 1.32 -5.19 19.98
N ASN A 296 2.53 -5.65 20.27
CA ASN A 296 3.28 -5.23 21.44
C ASN A 296 3.59 -3.73 21.42
N TRP A 297 3.99 -3.19 20.25
CA TRP A 297 4.20 -1.76 20.10
C TRP A 297 2.90 -0.96 20.32
N THR A 298 1.80 -1.39 19.72
CA THR A 298 0.51 -0.70 19.78
C THR A 298 -0.05 -0.69 21.19
N LEU A 299 0.07 -1.79 21.95
CA LEU A 299 -0.38 -1.86 23.34
C LEU A 299 0.42 -0.93 24.26
N LYS A 300 1.71 -0.72 23.96
CA LYS A 300 2.54 0.28 24.68
C LYS A 300 2.22 1.71 24.25
N ASN A 301 1.73 1.93 23.04
CA ASN A 301 1.45 3.24 22.44
C ASN A 301 -0.06 3.47 22.22
N LYS A 302 -0.86 3.34 23.27
CA LYS A 302 -2.34 3.34 23.23
C LYS A 302 -2.97 4.56 22.56
N ARG A 303 -2.26 5.69 22.46
CA ARG A 303 -2.74 6.89 21.76
C ARG A 303 -3.06 6.63 20.28
N TRP A 304 -2.41 5.65 19.67
CA TRP A 304 -2.64 5.26 18.28
C TRP A 304 -3.88 4.37 18.05
N LEU A 305 -4.56 3.99 19.14
CA LEU A 305 -5.84 3.28 19.12
C LEU A 305 -7.04 4.21 19.35
N LYS A 306 -6.82 5.51 19.51
CA LYS A 306 -7.90 6.51 19.63
C LYS A 306 -8.26 7.00 18.22
N ILE A 307 -9.58 7.11 17.96
CA ILE A 307 -10.14 7.69 16.73
C ILE A 307 -10.18 9.21 16.85
#